data_54bc545c6a8c4c87e7e9d028cb02d7ac
#
_entry.id   54bc545c6a8c4c87e7e9d028cb02d7ac
#
_cell.length_a   1.000
_cell.length_b   1.000
_cell.length_c   1.000
_cell.angle_alpha   90.00
_cell.angle_beta   90.00
_cell.angle_gamma   90.00
#
_symmetry.space_group_name_H-M   'P 1'
#
loop_
_entity.id
_entity.type
_entity.pdbx_description
1 polymer ?
#
loop_
_entity_poly.entity_id
_entity_poly.type
_entity_poly.pdbx_seq_one_letter_code
_entity_poly.pdbx_strand_id
1 'polypeptide(L)'
;MELWDGRFELKETAKLEGHTDRVWSLAWNPATGVGGIPLVFASCSGDKTVRIWEQSPSSGSWNCKAVLEETHTRTVRSCAWSPNGKLLATASFDATTAIWENIGGDYECVSTLEGHENEIKSVSWNVSGSLLATCSRDRTVWIWEVLPGNEYECVSVLQGHTQDVKMVQWHPTMDLLFSCSYDNTVKVWAGDDDNDDWHCVQTLDESNNGHSSTVWALSFNATGDKMVTCSDDLTLKIWETDETRLHSGAGYSPWRHTCTLSGYHDRTIFSVHWSRNGIIASGAADDAIRLFVENQEKGIDRSSFQLLYKKEKAHNMDVNSVQWSPGEEKRLLASASDDGTIRIWELVPIS
;
A
#
# COMPACT_ATOMS: atom_id res chain seq x y z
N MET A 1 20.30 9.99 9.19
CA MET A 1 19.50 10.34 8.00
C MET A 1 20.50 10.53 6.86
N GLU A 2 20.44 9.69 5.82
CA GLU A 2 21.40 9.73 4.71
C GLU A 2 21.09 10.92 3.81
N LEU A 3 22.13 11.65 3.43
CA LEU A 3 22.05 12.72 2.44
C LEU A 3 21.98 12.11 1.05
N TRP A 4 20.93 12.38 0.29
CA TRP A 4 20.74 11.91 -1.09
C TRP A 4 21.46 12.81 -2.11
N ASP A 5 22.72 13.13 -1.87
CA ASP A 5 23.55 14.03 -2.71
C ASP A 5 24.20 13.31 -3.90
N GLY A 6 24.04 11.98 -3.99
CA GLY A 6 24.63 11.15 -5.03
C GLY A 6 23.70 10.91 -6.23
N ARG A 7 24.28 10.41 -7.32
CA ARG A 7 23.49 9.85 -8.42
C ARG A 7 23.13 8.41 -8.08
N PHE A 8 21.88 8.04 -8.32
CA PHE A 8 21.35 6.69 -8.05
C PHE A 8 20.72 6.12 -9.32
N GLU A 9 20.66 4.79 -9.38
CA GLU A 9 19.89 4.07 -10.39
C GLU A 9 19.08 2.94 -9.77
N LEU A 10 17.95 2.61 -10.40
CA LEU A 10 17.20 1.38 -10.15
C LEU A 10 17.70 0.29 -11.08
N LYS A 11 18.47 -0.65 -10.52
CA LYS A 11 18.98 -1.82 -11.22
C LYS A 11 18.01 -2.98 -11.07
N GLU A 12 17.54 -3.55 -12.19
CA GLU A 12 16.75 -4.77 -12.17
C GLU A 12 17.61 -5.95 -11.69
N THR A 13 17.19 -6.58 -10.61
CA THR A 13 17.87 -7.75 -10.03
C THR A 13 17.12 -9.05 -10.30
N ALA A 14 15.80 -8.98 -10.53
CA ALA A 14 15.01 -10.14 -10.90
C ALA A 14 13.74 -9.73 -11.66
N LYS A 15 13.33 -10.59 -12.59
CA LYS A 15 12.02 -10.61 -13.24
C LYS A 15 11.33 -11.90 -12.85
N LEU A 16 10.12 -11.80 -12.26
CA LEU A 16 9.36 -12.94 -11.79
C LEU A 16 8.15 -13.14 -12.70
N GLU A 17 8.01 -14.35 -13.18
CA GLU A 17 6.95 -14.78 -14.09
C GLU A 17 6.17 -15.92 -13.43
N GLY A 18 4.90 -16.03 -13.76
CA GLY A 18 4.04 -17.09 -13.23
C GLY A 18 2.56 -16.73 -13.27
N HIS A 19 2.20 -15.48 -13.01
CA HIS A 19 0.83 -15.01 -13.23
C HIS A 19 0.48 -15.03 -14.72
N THR A 20 -0.76 -15.36 -15.02
CA THR A 20 -1.27 -15.48 -16.41
C THR A 20 -2.16 -14.30 -16.81
N ASP A 21 -2.34 -13.33 -15.91
CA ASP A 21 -3.07 -12.09 -16.11
C ASP A 21 -2.37 -10.96 -15.33
N ARG A 22 -2.86 -9.76 -15.42
CA ARG A 22 -2.38 -8.56 -14.73
C ARG A 22 -2.07 -8.82 -13.26
N VAL A 23 -0.91 -8.36 -12.80
CA VAL A 23 -0.57 -8.35 -11.37
C VAL A 23 -0.98 -7.01 -10.79
N TRP A 24 -1.93 -7.04 -9.85
CA TRP A 24 -2.57 -5.84 -9.34
C TRP A 24 -1.90 -5.25 -8.11
N SER A 25 -1.43 -6.08 -7.20
CA SER A 25 -0.91 -5.63 -5.92
C SER A 25 0.19 -6.54 -5.41
N LEU A 26 1.05 -5.95 -4.60
CA LEU A 26 2.16 -6.58 -3.91
C LEU A 26 2.06 -6.27 -2.40
N ALA A 27 2.49 -7.21 -1.57
CA ALA A 27 2.63 -6.98 -0.14
C ALA A 27 3.86 -7.72 0.40
N TRP A 28 4.84 -7.00 0.91
CA TRP A 28 5.97 -7.57 1.62
C TRP A 28 5.52 -8.09 2.99
N ASN A 29 6.01 -9.25 3.38
CA ASN A 29 5.80 -9.75 4.73
C ASN A 29 6.69 -8.96 5.71
N PRO A 30 6.10 -8.20 6.65
CA PRO A 30 6.84 -7.29 7.52
C PRO A 30 7.76 -7.98 8.53
N ALA A 31 7.54 -9.28 8.79
CA ALA A 31 8.34 -10.10 9.70
C ALA A 31 9.57 -10.74 9.02
N THR A 32 9.85 -10.40 7.75
CA THR A 32 10.93 -10.99 6.95
C THR A 32 11.96 -9.95 6.54
N GLY A 33 13.14 -10.40 6.09
CA GLY A 33 14.25 -9.53 5.72
C GLY A 33 15.04 -8.94 6.88
N VAL A 34 14.80 -9.41 8.11
CA VAL A 34 15.49 -9.00 9.33
C VAL A 34 16.08 -10.22 10.03
N GLY A 35 17.27 -10.08 10.61
CA GLY A 35 17.90 -11.16 11.40
C GLY A 35 18.23 -12.43 10.62
N GLY A 36 18.48 -12.32 9.31
CA GLY A 36 18.79 -13.47 8.45
C GLY A 36 17.56 -14.24 7.96
N ILE A 37 16.36 -13.79 8.27
CA ILE A 37 15.12 -14.38 7.73
C ILE A 37 14.99 -13.96 6.25
N PRO A 38 14.76 -14.90 5.30
CA PRO A 38 14.57 -14.58 3.90
C PRO A 38 13.44 -13.58 3.67
N LEU A 39 13.62 -12.68 2.71
CA LEU A 39 12.54 -11.80 2.28
C LEU A 39 11.41 -12.61 1.64
N VAL A 40 10.18 -12.31 2.04
CA VAL A 40 8.96 -12.90 1.50
C VAL A 40 7.98 -11.81 1.11
N PHE A 41 7.31 -11.95 -0.02
CA PHE A 41 6.19 -11.11 -0.39
C PHE A 41 5.10 -11.90 -1.11
N ALA A 42 3.89 -11.35 -1.09
CA ALA A 42 2.74 -11.84 -1.83
C ALA A 42 2.45 -10.96 -3.04
N SER A 43 1.96 -11.56 -4.12
CA SER A 43 1.41 -10.89 -5.29
C SER A 43 0.02 -11.42 -5.61
N CYS A 44 -0.89 -10.55 -6.03
CA CYS A 44 -2.24 -10.95 -6.41
C CYS A 44 -2.61 -10.48 -7.83
N SER A 45 -3.45 -11.25 -8.50
CA SER A 45 -3.64 -11.13 -9.95
C SER A 45 -5.09 -11.27 -10.40
N GLY A 46 -5.33 -10.81 -11.64
CA GLY A 46 -6.53 -11.08 -12.43
C GLY A 46 -6.73 -12.55 -12.74
N ASP A 47 -5.67 -13.36 -12.67
CA ASP A 47 -5.75 -14.83 -12.82
C ASP A 47 -6.41 -15.54 -11.64
N LYS A 48 -6.91 -14.79 -10.64
CA LYS A 48 -7.61 -15.24 -9.43
C LYS A 48 -6.70 -15.92 -8.40
N THR A 49 -5.39 -15.87 -8.59
CA THR A 49 -4.41 -16.46 -7.70
C THR A 49 -3.64 -15.43 -6.92
N VAL A 50 -3.09 -15.87 -5.80
CA VAL A 50 -2.05 -15.16 -5.06
C VAL A 50 -0.80 -16.02 -5.06
N ARG A 51 0.36 -15.43 -5.30
CA ARG A 51 1.64 -16.13 -5.26
C ARG A 51 2.49 -15.61 -4.12
N ILE A 52 3.13 -16.53 -3.42
CA ILE A 52 4.08 -16.23 -2.36
C ILE A 52 5.48 -16.43 -2.93
N TRP A 53 6.29 -15.39 -2.84
CA TRP A 53 7.65 -15.36 -3.34
C TRP A 53 8.63 -15.28 -2.19
N GLU A 54 9.68 -16.09 -2.23
CA GLU A 54 10.73 -16.12 -1.21
C GLU A 54 12.10 -15.96 -1.85
N GLN A 55 12.94 -15.11 -1.25
CA GLN A 55 14.32 -14.96 -1.67
C GLN A 55 15.21 -16.03 -1.04
N SER A 56 15.94 -16.78 -1.88
CA SER A 56 16.92 -17.74 -1.40
C SER A 56 18.07 -17.05 -0.65
N PRO A 57 18.35 -17.41 0.60
CA PRO A 57 19.45 -16.81 1.37
C PRO A 57 20.83 -17.07 0.75
N SER A 58 21.01 -18.22 0.09
CA SER A 58 22.30 -18.64 -0.46
C SER A 58 22.64 -18.04 -1.81
N SER A 59 21.61 -17.86 -2.69
CA SER A 59 21.82 -17.40 -4.06
C SER A 59 21.27 -16.00 -4.32
N GLY A 60 20.39 -15.48 -3.44
CA GLY A 60 19.65 -14.24 -3.66
C GLY A 60 18.56 -14.37 -4.75
N SER A 61 18.38 -15.54 -5.37
CA SER A 61 17.33 -15.78 -6.36
C SER A 61 15.95 -15.85 -5.72
N TRP A 62 14.92 -15.54 -6.51
CA TRP A 62 13.53 -15.58 -6.08
C TRP A 62 12.83 -16.84 -6.57
N ASN A 63 12.06 -17.47 -5.69
CA ASN A 63 11.29 -18.66 -5.99
C ASN A 63 9.82 -18.46 -5.61
N CYS A 64 8.90 -18.99 -6.43
CA CYS A 64 7.51 -19.09 -6.04
C CYS A 64 7.35 -20.23 -5.03
N LYS A 65 7.10 -19.88 -3.77
CA LYS A 65 6.97 -20.83 -2.66
C LYS A 65 5.61 -21.49 -2.60
N ALA A 66 4.56 -20.73 -2.94
CA ALA A 66 3.18 -21.21 -2.95
C ALA A 66 2.33 -20.45 -3.95
N VAL A 67 1.30 -21.11 -4.45
CA VAL A 67 0.23 -20.55 -5.26
C VAL A 67 -1.07 -20.78 -4.49
N LEU A 68 -1.74 -19.70 -4.08
CA LEU A 68 -3.03 -19.75 -3.40
C LEU A 68 -4.12 -19.62 -4.46
N GLU A 69 -4.86 -20.68 -4.68
CA GLU A 69 -5.87 -20.81 -5.74
C GLU A 69 -7.15 -21.48 -5.22
N GLU A 70 -8.17 -21.58 -6.05
CA GLU A 70 -9.46 -22.23 -5.77
C GLU A 70 -10.35 -21.56 -4.70
N THR A 71 -9.89 -20.52 -4.01
CA THR A 71 -10.69 -19.80 -3.00
C THR A 71 -11.45 -18.63 -3.62
N HIS A 72 -10.76 -17.81 -4.42
CA HIS A 72 -11.39 -16.69 -5.11
C HIS A 72 -11.89 -17.08 -6.51
N THR A 73 -13.10 -16.64 -6.83
CA THR A 73 -13.75 -16.94 -8.13
C THR A 73 -13.54 -15.85 -9.16
N ARG A 74 -13.05 -14.66 -8.76
CA ARG A 74 -12.75 -13.52 -9.61
C ARG A 74 -11.37 -12.95 -9.26
N THR A 75 -10.96 -11.88 -9.95
CA THR A 75 -9.72 -11.15 -9.73
C THR A 75 -9.42 -10.93 -8.25
N VAL A 76 -8.21 -11.28 -7.81
CA VAL A 76 -7.68 -10.86 -6.51
C VAL A 76 -7.01 -9.50 -6.69
N ARG A 77 -7.60 -8.47 -6.06
CA ARG A 77 -7.21 -7.07 -6.31
C ARG A 77 -6.17 -6.55 -5.34
N SER A 78 -6.17 -7.04 -4.10
CA SER A 78 -5.29 -6.56 -3.04
C SER A 78 -4.95 -7.67 -2.07
N CYS A 79 -3.78 -7.57 -1.46
CA CYS A 79 -3.36 -8.44 -0.37
C CYS A 79 -2.59 -7.64 0.69
N ALA A 80 -2.66 -8.09 1.94
CA ALA A 80 -1.96 -7.47 3.06
C ALA A 80 -1.59 -8.50 4.12
N TRP A 81 -0.35 -8.46 4.58
CA TRP A 81 0.11 -9.26 5.71
C TRP A 81 -0.28 -8.62 7.03
N SER A 82 -0.65 -9.44 8.01
CA SER A 82 -0.77 -9.00 9.40
C SER A 82 0.59 -8.47 9.92
N PRO A 83 0.60 -7.55 10.90
CA PRO A 83 1.85 -6.95 11.40
C PRO A 83 2.89 -7.95 11.89
N ASN A 84 2.45 -9.10 12.42
CA ASN A 84 3.32 -10.19 12.86
C ASN A 84 3.74 -11.14 11.72
N GLY A 85 3.27 -10.89 10.48
CA GLY A 85 3.60 -11.68 9.29
C GLY A 85 3.03 -13.09 9.22
N LYS A 86 2.12 -13.46 10.12
CA LYS A 86 1.55 -14.82 10.19
C LYS A 86 0.35 -15.02 9.28
N LEU A 87 -0.50 -14.01 9.16
CA LEU A 87 -1.72 -14.05 8.37
C LEU A 87 -1.59 -13.19 7.11
N LEU A 88 -2.14 -13.67 6.02
CA LEU A 88 -2.28 -12.91 4.78
C LEU A 88 -3.77 -12.73 4.48
N ALA A 89 -4.23 -11.50 4.36
CA ALA A 89 -5.58 -11.19 3.88
C ALA A 89 -5.54 -10.90 2.37
N THR A 90 -6.51 -11.42 1.63
CA THR A 90 -6.65 -11.22 0.18
C THR A 90 -8.06 -10.77 -0.17
N ALA A 91 -8.17 -9.68 -0.93
CA ALA A 91 -9.43 -9.05 -1.28
C ALA A 91 -9.74 -9.24 -2.77
N SER A 92 -10.96 -9.67 -3.09
CA SER A 92 -11.32 -10.07 -4.43
C SER A 92 -12.55 -9.33 -4.98
N PHE A 93 -12.64 -9.32 -6.31
CA PHE A 93 -13.81 -8.87 -7.04
C PHE A 93 -15.03 -9.80 -6.89
N ASP A 94 -14.87 -10.97 -6.28
CA ASP A 94 -15.98 -11.85 -5.89
C ASP A 94 -16.73 -11.38 -4.64
N ALA A 95 -16.38 -10.20 -4.10
CA ALA A 95 -16.93 -9.58 -2.89
C ALA A 95 -16.55 -10.29 -1.58
N THR A 96 -15.51 -11.13 -1.61
CA THR A 96 -14.99 -11.80 -0.41
C THR A 96 -13.58 -11.37 -0.07
N THR A 97 -13.22 -11.53 1.21
CA THR A 97 -11.84 -11.41 1.69
C THR A 97 -11.47 -12.74 2.33
N ALA A 98 -10.40 -13.37 1.85
CA ALA A 98 -9.90 -14.63 2.42
C ALA A 98 -8.69 -14.36 3.33
N ILE A 99 -8.63 -15.11 4.41
CA ILE A 99 -7.51 -15.06 5.37
C ILE A 99 -6.75 -16.38 5.28
N TRP A 100 -5.44 -16.27 5.09
CA TRP A 100 -4.55 -17.40 4.89
C TRP A 100 -3.53 -17.46 6.01
N GLU A 101 -3.22 -18.68 6.45
CA GLU A 101 -2.18 -18.96 7.42
C GLU A 101 -1.24 -20.04 6.89
N ASN A 102 0.07 -19.93 7.18
CA ASN A 102 1.02 -20.99 6.88
C ASN A 102 1.00 -22.03 8.00
N ILE A 103 0.46 -23.20 7.71
CA ILE A 103 0.34 -24.31 8.66
C ILE A 103 1.22 -25.46 8.18
N GLY A 104 2.32 -25.70 8.90
CA GLY A 104 3.23 -26.80 8.57
C GLY A 104 4.01 -26.69 7.26
N GLY A 105 4.02 -25.50 6.63
CA GLY A 105 4.68 -25.22 5.34
C GLY A 105 3.73 -24.93 4.20
N ASP A 106 2.47 -25.30 4.33
CA ASP A 106 1.41 -25.04 3.37
C ASP A 106 0.51 -23.87 3.81
N TYR A 107 0.00 -23.10 2.85
CA TYR A 107 -0.93 -22.03 3.13
C TYR A 107 -2.37 -22.54 3.03
N GLU A 108 -3.10 -22.39 4.13
CA GLU A 108 -4.50 -22.78 4.23
C GLU A 108 -5.39 -21.53 4.39
N CYS A 109 -6.56 -21.52 3.75
CA CYS A 109 -7.58 -20.51 3.97
C CYS A 109 -8.30 -20.82 5.29
N VAL A 110 -8.04 -20.01 6.31
CA VAL A 110 -8.56 -20.21 7.67
C VAL A 110 -9.85 -19.46 7.94
N SER A 111 -10.18 -18.44 7.14
CA SER A 111 -11.42 -17.68 7.24
C SER A 111 -11.77 -17.00 5.92
N THR A 112 -13.07 -16.80 5.67
CA THR A 112 -13.58 -16.01 4.55
C THR A 112 -14.59 -14.99 5.09
N LEU A 113 -14.32 -13.70 4.80
CA LEU A 113 -15.17 -12.58 5.23
C LEU A 113 -16.12 -12.22 4.09
N GLU A 114 -17.40 -12.22 4.40
CA GLU A 114 -18.48 -11.90 3.47
C GLU A 114 -19.30 -10.72 4.00
N GLY A 115 -19.90 -9.95 3.09
CA GLY A 115 -20.77 -8.84 3.47
C GLY A 115 -20.82 -7.71 2.45
N HIS A 116 -19.70 -7.37 1.81
CA HIS A 116 -19.70 -6.41 0.71
C HIS A 116 -20.60 -6.88 -0.45
N GLU A 117 -21.33 -5.94 -1.05
CA GLU A 117 -22.25 -6.22 -2.16
C GLU A 117 -21.57 -6.20 -3.54
N ASN A 118 -20.35 -5.69 -3.60
CA ASN A 118 -19.57 -5.52 -4.84
C ASN A 118 -18.08 -5.84 -4.63
N GLU A 119 -17.33 -5.69 -5.73
CA GLU A 119 -15.89 -5.95 -5.76
C GLU A 119 -15.16 -5.26 -4.60
N ILE A 120 -14.43 -6.03 -3.81
CA ILE A 120 -13.51 -5.50 -2.81
C ILE A 120 -12.22 -5.06 -3.52
N LYS A 121 -11.79 -3.85 -3.23
CA LYS A 121 -10.65 -3.20 -3.91
C LYS A 121 -9.37 -3.21 -3.08
N SER A 122 -9.48 -3.19 -1.76
CA SER A 122 -8.31 -3.13 -0.88
C SER A 122 -8.61 -3.71 0.50
N VAL A 123 -7.56 -4.18 1.15
CA VAL A 123 -7.56 -4.71 2.52
C VAL A 123 -6.33 -4.20 3.26
N SER A 124 -6.46 -3.90 4.55
CA SER A 124 -5.37 -3.39 5.39
C SER A 124 -5.55 -3.77 6.85
N TRP A 125 -4.46 -4.15 7.52
CA TRP A 125 -4.41 -4.43 8.96
C TRP A 125 -3.99 -3.18 9.73
N ASN A 126 -4.56 -2.98 10.93
CA ASN A 126 -4.06 -1.97 11.85
C ASN A 126 -2.71 -2.39 12.47
N VAL A 127 -2.06 -1.50 13.19
CA VAL A 127 -0.70 -1.71 13.75
C VAL A 127 -0.64 -2.85 14.76
N SER A 128 -1.70 -3.09 15.52
CA SER A 128 -1.77 -4.19 16.50
C SER A 128 -2.14 -5.54 15.88
N GLY A 129 -2.77 -5.53 14.69
CA GLY A 129 -3.35 -6.71 14.06
C GLY A 129 -4.69 -7.12 14.67
N SER A 130 -5.29 -6.29 15.51
CA SER A 130 -6.61 -6.52 16.10
C SER A 130 -7.76 -6.09 15.21
N LEU A 131 -7.51 -5.21 14.21
CA LEU A 131 -8.49 -4.73 13.28
C LEU A 131 -8.03 -4.95 11.84
N LEU A 132 -8.97 -5.29 10.99
CA LEU A 132 -8.81 -5.38 9.54
C LEU A 132 -9.82 -4.44 8.87
N ALA A 133 -9.40 -3.71 7.85
CA ALA A 133 -10.31 -2.88 7.05
C ALA A 133 -10.38 -3.39 5.63
N THR A 134 -11.56 -3.33 5.04
CA THR A 134 -11.84 -3.64 3.63
C THR A 134 -12.61 -2.52 2.98
N CYS A 135 -12.44 -2.30 1.67
CA CYS A 135 -13.22 -1.31 0.94
C CYS A 135 -13.66 -1.84 -0.42
N SER A 136 -14.77 -1.30 -0.93
CA SER A 136 -15.43 -1.87 -2.08
C SER A 136 -15.97 -0.83 -3.07
N ARG A 137 -16.32 -1.33 -4.25
CA ARG A 137 -17.12 -0.63 -5.26
C ARG A 137 -18.53 -0.27 -4.74
N ASP A 138 -19.02 -0.94 -3.70
CA ASP A 138 -20.27 -0.61 -3.03
C ASP A 138 -20.22 0.74 -2.27
N ARG A 139 -19.09 1.45 -2.31
CA ARG A 139 -18.83 2.76 -1.71
C ARG A 139 -18.68 2.74 -0.21
N THR A 140 -18.59 1.56 0.40
CA THR A 140 -18.44 1.37 1.85
C THR A 140 -17.02 0.94 2.21
N VAL A 141 -16.66 1.22 3.46
CA VAL A 141 -15.48 0.70 4.13
C VAL A 141 -15.95 -0.08 5.35
N TRP A 142 -15.48 -1.31 5.50
CA TRP A 142 -15.86 -2.17 6.63
C TRP A 142 -14.67 -2.33 7.55
N ILE A 143 -14.92 -2.33 8.85
CA ILE A 143 -13.94 -2.63 9.89
C ILE A 143 -14.34 -3.94 10.55
N TRP A 144 -13.37 -4.83 10.62
CA TRP A 144 -13.50 -6.16 11.19
C TRP A 144 -12.61 -6.28 12.41
N GLU A 145 -13.15 -6.72 13.54
CA GLU A 145 -12.38 -7.11 14.71
C GLU A 145 -11.86 -8.54 14.55
N VAL A 146 -10.60 -8.74 14.93
CA VAL A 146 -9.93 -10.03 14.87
C VAL A 146 -10.02 -10.69 16.22
N LEU A 147 -10.79 -11.75 16.30
CA LEU A 147 -11.04 -12.52 17.50
C LEU A 147 -10.12 -13.75 17.59
N PRO A 148 -9.94 -14.36 18.80
CA PRO A 148 -9.18 -15.58 18.93
C PRO A 148 -9.72 -16.72 18.06
N GLY A 149 -8.81 -17.52 17.48
CA GLY A 149 -9.18 -18.66 16.64
C GLY A 149 -9.43 -18.31 15.18
N ASN A 150 -8.93 -17.14 14.70
CA ASN A 150 -9.13 -16.65 13.35
C ASN A 150 -10.61 -16.38 13.03
N GLU A 151 -11.37 -15.99 14.03
CA GLU A 151 -12.75 -15.48 13.88
C GLU A 151 -12.72 -13.97 13.64
N TYR A 152 -13.70 -13.46 12.90
CA TYR A 152 -13.79 -12.06 12.51
C TYR A 152 -15.22 -11.58 12.66
N GLU A 153 -15.40 -10.44 13.33
CA GLU A 153 -16.69 -9.77 13.46
C GLU A 153 -16.65 -8.39 12.79
N CYS A 154 -17.70 -8.07 12.01
CA CYS A 154 -17.85 -6.73 11.46
C CYS A 154 -18.31 -5.79 12.58
N VAL A 155 -17.43 -4.89 12.99
CA VAL A 155 -17.72 -3.90 14.05
C VAL A 155 -18.23 -2.58 13.49
N SER A 156 -17.93 -2.25 12.23
CA SER A 156 -18.43 -1.01 11.64
C SER A 156 -18.51 -1.07 10.10
N VAL A 157 -19.56 -0.44 9.55
CA VAL A 157 -19.76 -0.22 8.12
C VAL A 157 -19.79 1.29 7.86
N LEU A 158 -18.68 1.83 7.34
CA LEU A 158 -18.48 3.25 7.15
C LEU A 158 -19.09 3.68 5.82
N GLN A 159 -19.98 4.66 5.88
CA GLN A 159 -20.59 5.30 4.72
C GLN A 159 -20.16 6.76 4.62
N GLY A 160 -19.99 7.26 3.41
CA GLY A 160 -19.60 8.66 3.20
C GLY A 160 -18.95 8.92 1.85
N HIS A 161 -18.29 7.93 1.23
CA HIS A 161 -17.88 8.03 -0.15
C HIS A 161 -19.08 7.96 -1.10
N THR A 162 -19.03 8.74 -2.18
CA THR A 162 -20.12 8.78 -3.16
C THR A 162 -19.87 7.89 -4.39
N GLN A 163 -18.65 7.34 -4.50
CA GLN A 163 -18.19 6.47 -5.57
C GLN A 163 -17.33 5.33 -5.01
N ASP A 164 -16.86 4.43 -5.89
CA ASP A 164 -15.97 3.31 -5.55
C ASP A 164 -14.85 3.73 -4.60
N VAL A 165 -14.64 2.98 -3.53
CA VAL A 165 -13.45 3.12 -2.68
C VAL A 165 -12.34 2.26 -3.24
N LYS A 166 -11.19 2.87 -3.55
CA LYS A 166 -10.06 2.23 -4.25
C LYS A 166 -9.06 1.59 -3.31
N MET A 167 -8.79 2.24 -2.18
CA MET A 167 -7.81 1.80 -1.21
C MET A 167 -8.22 2.18 0.21
N VAL A 168 -7.88 1.31 1.15
CA VAL A 168 -7.87 1.59 2.59
C VAL A 168 -6.47 1.34 3.13
N GLN A 169 -6.06 2.17 4.08
CA GLN A 169 -4.81 1.98 4.81
C GLN A 169 -4.93 2.52 6.23
N TRP A 170 -4.50 1.72 7.19
CA TRP A 170 -4.35 2.15 8.56
C TRP A 170 -3.12 3.02 8.73
N HIS A 171 -3.22 3.97 9.65
CA HIS A 171 -2.07 4.74 10.09
C HIS A 171 -1.02 3.82 10.75
N PRO A 172 0.30 4.06 10.54
CA PRO A 172 1.34 3.12 10.99
C PRO A 172 1.51 3.02 12.50
N THR A 173 0.98 3.96 13.29
CA THR A 173 1.18 4.04 14.75
C THR A 173 -0.09 4.24 15.57
N MET A 174 -1.25 4.44 14.94
CA MET A 174 -2.51 4.78 15.59
C MET A 174 -3.69 4.08 14.90
N ASP A 175 -4.81 3.92 15.60
CA ASP A 175 -6.06 3.42 15.03
C ASP A 175 -6.83 4.54 14.31
N LEU A 176 -6.21 5.09 13.27
CA LEU A 176 -6.82 5.96 12.27
C LEU A 176 -6.83 5.24 10.93
N LEU A 177 -7.98 5.23 10.26
CA LEU A 177 -8.14 4.60 8.96
C LEU A 177 -8.30 5.66 7.88
N PHE A 178 -7.66 5.43 6.73
CA PHE A 178 -7.73 6.30 5.56
C PHE A 178 -8.31 5.53 4.38
N SER A 179 -9.14 6.19 3.59
CA SER A 179 -9.72 5.61 2.38
C SER A 179 -9.62 6.57 1.21
N CYS A 180 -9.20 6.04 0.04
CA CYS A 180 -9.10 6.76 -1.22
C CYS A 180 -10.25 6.35 -2.15
N SER A 181 -10.80 7.29 -2.92
CA SER A 181 -11.98 6.99 -3.73
C SER A 181 -11.95 7.59 -5.14
N TYR A 182 -12.79 7.01 -5.99
CA TYR A 182 -13.17 7.52 -7.30
C TYR A 182 -13.94 8.87 -7.19
N ASP A 183 -14.45 9.23 -6.00
CA ASP A 183 -15.07 10.53 -5.71
C ASP A 183 -14.04 11.67 -5.54
N ASN A 184 -12.77 11.43 -5.87
CA ASN A 184 -11.65 12.36 -5.82
C ASN A 184 -11.20 12.74 -4.40
N THR A 185 -11.71 12.07 -3.37
CA THR A 185 -11.41 12.40 -1.99
C THR A 185 -10.60 11.32 -1.27
N VAL A 186 -9.92 11.74 -0.21
CA VAL A 186 -9.45 10.87 0.86
C VAL A 186 -10.25 11.19 2.11
N LYS A 187 -10.78 10.17 2.76
CA LYS A 187 -11.46 10.31 4.06
C LYS A 187 -10.61 9.72 5.16
N VAL A 188 -10.64 10.40 6.32
CA VAL A 188 -10.00 9.96 7.55
C VAL A 188 -11.09 9.56 8.53
N TRP A 189 -10.96 8.36 9.07
CA TRP A 189 -11.93 7.76 9.97
C TRP A 189 -11.27 7.50 11.32
N ALA A 190 -11.97 7.81 12.39
CA ALA A 190 -11.54 7.53 13.76
C ALA A 190 -12.68 6.88 14.53
N GLY A 191 -12.34 5.96 15.42
CA GLY A 191 -13.24 5.45 16.43
C GLY A 191 -13.31 6.40 17.62
N ASP A 192 -14.35 6.28 18.42
CA ASP A 192 -14.42 6.87 19.76
C ASP A 192 -13.46 6.15 20.74
N ASP A 193 -13.45 6.57 22.00
CA ASP A 193 -12.52 6.04 23.01
C ASP A 193 -12.65 4.52 23.22
N ASP A 194 -13.82 3.94 22.94
CA ASP A 194 -14.11 2.50 23.04
C ASP A 194 -14.01 1.78 21.69
N ASN A 195 -13.73 2.48 20.58
CA ASN A 195 -13.76 2.02 19.20
C ASN A 195 -15.11 1.42 18.73
N ASP A 196 -16.19 1.78 19.39
CA ASP A 196 -17.52 1.27 19.07
C ASP A 196 -18.22 2.11 18.00
N ASP A 197 -17.90 3.42 17.89
CA ASP A 197 -18.51 4.33 16.91
C ASP A 197 -17.44 4.98 16.02
N TRP A 198 -17.33 4.49 14.79
CA TRP A 198 -16.41 4.99 13.77
C TRP A 198 -17.07 6.06 12.91
N HIS A 199 -16.43 7.22 12.77
CA HIS A 199 -16.95 8.33 11.99
C HIS A 199 -15.87 9.04 11.17
N CYS A 200 -16.29 9.77 10.13
CA CYS A 200 -15.38 10.56 9.31
C CYS A 200 -14.98 11.83 10.05
N VAL A 201 -13.71 11.95 10.42
CA VAL A 201 -13.16 13.12 11.12
C VAL A 201 -12.61 14.17 10.16
N GLN A 202 -12.26 13.77 8.92
CA GLN A 202 -11.79 14.71 7.90
C GLN A 202 -12.02 14.15 6.49
N THR A 203 -12.32 15.05 5.56
CA THR A 203 -12.32 14.78 4.11
C THR A 203 -11.27 15.68 3.45
N LEU A 204 -10.34 15.08 2.70
CA LEU A 204 -9.35 15.77 1.90
C LEU A 204 -9.88 15.85 0.47
N ASP A 205 -10.32 17.03 0.04
CA ASP A 205 -10.94 17.31 -1.23
C ASP A 205 -10.35 18.59 -1.88
N GLU A 206 -10.89 19.04 -2.98
CA GLU A 206 -10.42 20.24 -3.68
C GLU A 206 -10.42 21.50 -2.80
N SER A 207 -11.31 21.62 -1.81
CA SER A 207 -11.41 22.80 -0.94
C SER A 207 -10.19 22.98 -0.06
N ASN A 208 -9.46 21.90 0.23
CA ASN A 208 -8.20 21.91 0.98
C ASN A 208 -6.99 21.47 0.13
N ASN A 209 -7.01 21.77 -1.16
CA ASN A 209 -6.01 21.46 -2.16
C ASN A 209 -5.86 19.95 -2.43
N GLY A 210 -6.92 19.18 -2.25
CA GLY A 210 -6.99 17.77 -2.61
C GLY A 210 -6.98 17.53 -4.13
N HIS A 211 -7.10 16.27 -4.49
CA HIS A 211 -7.07 15.85 -5.88
C HIS A 211 -8.33 16.26 -6.65
N SER A 212 -8.17 16.51 -7.95
CA SER A 212 -9.26 16.87 -8.86
C SER A 212 -9.79 15.68 -9.68
N SER A 213 -9.24 14.49 -9.45
CA SER A 213 -9.69 13.22 -10.06
C SER A 213 -9.48 12.06 -9.10
N THR A 214 -9.84 10.83 -9.52
CA THR A 214 -9.75 9.60 -8.71
C THR A 214 -8.47 9.52 -7.91
N VAL A 215 -8.57 9.28 -6.61
CA VAL A 215 -7.42 8.98 -5.73
C VAL A 215 -7.25 7.48 -5.68
N TRP A 216 -6.09 6.99 -6.15
CA TRP A 216 -5.83 5.56 -6.29
C TRP A 216 -5.18 4.93 -5.08
N ALA A 217 -4.22 5.63 -4.48
CA ALA A 217 -3.45 5.09 -3.38
C ALA A 217 -2.88 6.19 -2.47
N LEU A 218 -2.51 5.77 -1.27
CA LEU A 218 -1.77 6.59 -0.32
C LEU A 218 -0.69 5.75 0.37
N SER A 219 0.29 6.42 0.97
CA SER A 219 1.32 5.80 1.78
C SER A 219 1.86 6.76 2.83
N PHE A 220 2.19 6.26 4.00
CA PHE A 220 2.76 7.04 5.09
C PHE A 220 4.29 6.95 5.12
N ASN A 221 4.93 7.98 5.65
CA ASN A 221 6.32 7.90 6.07
C ASN A 221 6.44 7.03 7.34
N ALA A 222 7.67 6.78 7.78
CA ALA A 222 7.94 5.86 8.91
C ALA A 222 7.37 6.34 10.26
N THR A 223 7.26 7.65 10.47
CA THR A 223 6.73 8.26 11.69
C THR A 223 5.22 8.43 11.69
N GLY A 224 4.60 8.43 10.52
CA GLY A 224 3.16 8.61 10.36
C GLY A 224 2.69 10.07 10.35
N ASP A 225 3.59 11.04 10.49
CA ASP A 225 3.25 12.47 10.45
C ASP A 225 3.11 13.04 9.04
N LYS A 226 3.56 12.28 8.01
CA LYS A 226 3.43 12.64 6.60
C LYS A 226 2.78 11.51 5.79
N MET A 227 2.00 11.91 4.81
CA MET A 227 1.33 11.01 3.88
C MET A 227 1.49 11.51 2.45
N VAL A 228 1.67 10.60 1.51
CA VAL A 228 1.61 10.88 0.08
C VAL A 228 0.38 10.21 -0.53
N THR A 229 -0.30 10.89 -1.44
CA THR A 229 -1.44 10.38 -2.21
C THR A 229 -1.17 10.50 -3.70
N CYS A 230 -1.75 9.62 -4.53
CA CYS A 230 -1.60 9.64 -5.98
C CYS A 230 -2.95 9.53 -6.71
N SER A 231 -3.03 10.07 -7.93
CA SER A 231 -4.31 10.27 -8.61
C SER A 231 -4.23 10.19 -10.14
N ASP A 232 -5.43 10.08 -10.75
CA ASP A 232 -5.68 10.30 -12.17
C ASP A 232 -5.39 11.74 -12.61
N ASP A 233 -5.32 12.70 -11.69
CA ASP A 233 -4.95 14.09 -11.99
C ASP A 233 -3.46 14.26 -12.31
N LEU A 234 -2.70 13.15 -12.40
CA LEU A 234 -1.28 13.08 -12.74
C LEU A 234 -0.36 13.69 -11.68
N THR A 235 -0.86 13.85 -10.46
CA THR A 235 -0.09 14.43 -9.36
C THR A 235 0.09 13.46 -8.20
N LEU A 236 1.18 13.69 -7.46
CA LEU A 236 1.35 13.23 -6.09
C LEU A 236 1.14 14.43 -5.16
N LYS A 237 0.43 14.24 -4.07
CA LYS A 237 0.24 15.29 -3.05
C LYS A 237 0.78 14.82 -1.72
N ILE A 238 1.50 15.71 -1.05
CA ILE A 238 2.05 15.47 0.28
C ILE A 238 1.19 16.18 1.31
N TRP A 239 0.87 15.46 2.36
CA TRP A 239 0.06 15.92 3.48
C TRP A 239 0.85 15.75 4.77
N GLU A 240 0.70 16.67 5.69
CA GLU A 240 1.35 16.64 7.00
C GLU A 240 0.33 16.90 8.11
N THR A 241 0.60 16.31 9.26
CA THR A 241 -0.16 16.56 10.50
C THR A 241 0.81 16.92 11.63
N ASP A 242 0.28 17.42 12.74
CA ASP A 242 1.11 17.83 13.87
C ASP A 242 1.53 16.60 14.69
N GLU A 243 2.79 16.20 14.54
CA GLU A 243 3.40 15.06 15.24
C GLU A 243 3.29 15.19 16.79
N THR A 244 3.39 16.40 17.32
CA THR A 244 3.33 16.61 18.78
C THR A 244 1.96 16.29 19.37
N ARG A 245 0.90 16.47 18.60
CA ARG A 245 -0.47 16.11 18.97
C ARG A 245 -0.77 14.63 18.78
N LEU A 246 -0.19 14.01 17.75
CA LEU A 246 -0.33 12.57 17.50
C LEU A 246 0.09 11.73 18.72
N HIS A 247 1.15 12.12 19.39
CA HIS A 247 1.73 11.37 20.52
C HIS A 247 1.26 11.82 21.90
N SER A 248 0.59 12.97 22.03
CA SER A 248 0.20 13.54 23.33
C SER A 248 -1.17 13.10 23.84
N GLY A 249 -1.92 12.31 23.09
CA GLY A 249 -3.31 11.96 23.43
C GLY A 249 -4.28 13.16 23.39
N ALA A 250 -3.88 14.26 22.74
CA ALA A 250 -4.66 15.51 22.67
C ALA A 250 -5.81 15.47 21.63
N GLY A 251 -6.15 14.28 21.12
CA GLY A 251 -7.18 14.08 20.11
C GLY A 251 -6.66 14.21 18.67
N TYR A 252 -7.56 14.09 17.70
CA TYR A 252 -7.28 14.13 16.29
C TYR A 252 -6.60 15.46 15.86
N SER A 253 -5.53 15.37 15.06
CA SER A 253 -4.87 16.50 14.42
C SER A 253 -5.13 16.49 12.92
N PRO A 254 -5.66 17.58 12.34
CA PRO A 254 -6.03 17.59 10.93
C PRO A 254 -4.82 17.56 10.01
N TRP A 255 -4.96 16.82 8.94
CA TRP A 255 -4.02 16.73 7.82
C TRP A 255 -4.10 17.97 6.94
N ARG A 256 -2.97 18.50 6.53
CA ARG A 256 -2.85 19.70 5.69
C ARG A 256 -1.97 19.42 4.50
N HIS A 257 -2.40 19.89 3.32
CA HIS A 257 -1.60 19.82 2.10
C HIS A 257 -0.35 20.71 2.21
N THR A 258 0.81 20.18 1.88
CA THR A 258 2.10 20.90 1.94
C THR A 258 2.80 20.98 0.60
N CYS A 259 2.69 19.97 -0.26
CA CYS A 259 3.39 19.94 -1.54
C CYS A 259 2.60 19.17 -2.61
N THR A 260 2.68 19.63 -3.86
CA THR A 260 2.18 18.90 -5.04
C THR A 260 3.34 18.64 -6.00
N LEU A 261 3.53 17.36 -6.36
CA LEU A 261 4.49 16.91 -7.37
C LEU A 261 3.73 16.66 -8.67
N SER A 262 3.99 17.47 -9.69
CA SER A 262 3.31 17.43 -10.99
C SER A 262 4.30 17.43 -12.15
N GLY A 263 3.87 16.95 -13.33
CA GLY A 263 4.70 16.91 -14.53
C GLY A 263 5.75 15.79 -14.55
N TYR A 264 5.62 14.80 -13.67
CA TYR A 264 6.54 13.65 -13.62
C TYR A 264 5.98 12.41 -14.31
N HIS A 265 4.66 12.25 -14.34
CA HIS A 265 3.94 11.19 -15.03
C HIS A 265 2.98 11.80 -16.06
N ASP A 266 2.81 11.13 -17.20
CA ASP A 266 1.95 11.57 -18.29
C ASP A 266 0.59 10.86 -18.31
N ARG A 267 0.41 9.86 -17.45
CA ARG A 267 -0.80 9.05 -17.31
C ARG A 267 -1.08 8.78 -15.84
N THR A 268 -2.24 8.18 -15.55
CA THR A 268 -2.71 7.79 -14.22
C THR A 268 -1.62 7.21 -13.33
N ILE A 269 -1.50 7.72 -12.12
CA ILE A 269 -0.59 7.19 -11.10
C ILE A 269 -1.39 6.22 -10.21
N PHE A 270 -1.13 4.92 -10.35
CA PHE A 270 -1.90 3.88 -9.67
C PHE A 270 -1.42 3.54 -8.28
N SER A 271 -0.13 3.72 -8.03
CA SER A 271 0.49 3.27 -6.79
C SER A 271 1.57 4.22 -6.31
N VAL A 272 1.65 4.33 -5.01
CA VAL A 272 2.70 5.09 -4.32
C VAL A 272 3.09 4.33 -3.05
N HIS A 273 4.37 4.33 -2.72
CA HIS A 273 4.86 3.75 -1.48
C HIS A 273 6.03 4.55 -0.91
N TRP A 274 5.93 4.91 0.38
CA TRP A 274 6.96 5.64 1.11
C TRP A 274 7.84 4.65 1.88
N SER A 275 9.12 4.60 1.58
CA SER A 275 10.06 3.72 2.30
C SER A 275 10.36 4.25 3.70
N ARG A 276 10.80 3.38 4.59
CA ARG A 276 11.30 3.76 5.92
C ARG A 276 12.49 4.73 5.85
N ASN A 277 13.25 4.69 4.77
CA ASN A 277 14.41 5.55 4.53
C ASN A 277 14.06 6.89 3.87
N GLY A 278 12.78 7.24 3.76
CA GLY A 278 12.32 8.54 3.26
C GLY A 278 12.22 8.67 1.74
N ILE A 279 12.25 7.56 0.97
CA ILE A 279 12.10 7.57 -0.48
C ILE A 279 10.66 7.24 -0.85
N ILE A 280 10.03 8.10 -1.64
CA ILE A 280 8.72 7.85 -2.24
C ILE A 280 8.96 7.20 -3.61
N ALA A 281 8.30 6.07 -3.87
CA ALA A 281 8.20 5.46 -5.20
C ALA A 281 6.79 5.62 -5.74
N SER A 282 6.64 5.94 -7.02
CA SER A 282 5.35 5.95 -7.73
C SER A 282 5.41 5.09 -8.97
N GLY A 283 4.31 4.39 -9.26
CA GLY A 283 4.09 3.58 -10.46
C GLY A 283 2.85 4.04 -11.21
N ALA A 284 2.93 4.10 -12.54
CA ALA A 284 1.87 4.71 -13.34
C ALA A 284 1.58 3.98 -14.65
N ALA A 285 0.50 4.38 -15.31
CA ALA A 285 0.07 3.90 -16.61
C ALA A 285 0.98 4.35 -17.78
N ASP A 286 2.02 5.09 -17.51
CA ASP A 286 3.09 5.43 -18.47
C ASP A 286 4.25 4.42 -18.45
N ASP A 287 4.02 3.22 -17.90
CA ASP A 287 4.97 2.10 -17.79
C ASP A 287 6.22 2.43 -16.97
N ALA A 288 6.18 3.50 -16.18
CA ALA A 288 7.34 4.08 -15.54
C ALA A 288 7.25 4.09 -14.00
N ILE A 289 8.42 4.17 -13.38
CA ILE A 289 8.60 4.38 -11.95
C ILE A 289 9.35 5.70 -11.73
N ARG A 290 8.91 6.47 -10.74
CA ARG A 290 9.59 7.69 -10.27
C ARG A 290 9.93 7.55 -8.81
N LEU A 291 11.11 8.05 -8.43
CA LEU A 291 11.55 8.11 -7.04
C LEU A 291 11.72 9.57 -6.63
N PHE A 292 11.22 9.90 -5.44
CA PHE A 292 11.32 11.23 -4.87
C PHE A 292 11.88 11.17 -3.46
N VAL A 293 12.56 12.24 -3.06
CA VAL A 293 13.09 12.44 -1.71
C VAL A 293 12.77 13.84 -1.22
N GLU A 294 12.66 14.00 0.08
CA GLU A 294 12.50 15.31 0.69
C GLU A 294 13.79 16.10 0.56
N ASN A 295 13.67 17.34 0.12
CA ASN A 295 14.79 18.26 0.02
C ASN A 295 15.10 18.83 1.40
N GLN A 296 16.35 18.69 1.85
CA GLN A 296 16.79 19.10 3.18
C GLN A 296 17.48 20.47 3.19
N GLU A 297 17.24 21.34 2.22
CA GLU A 297 17.81 22.68 2.23
C GLU A 297 17.38 23.46 3.47
N LYS A 298 18.36 23.81 4.31
CA LYS A 298 18.15 24.59 5.51
C LYS A 298 17.66 26.00 5.15
N GLY A 299 16.45 26.34 5.58
CA GLY A 299 15.92 27.70 5.50
C GLY A 299 14.63 27.89 4.70
N ILE A 300 14.02 26.82 4.19
CA ILE A 300 12.72 26.86 3.54
C ILE A 300 11.67 26.33 4.52
N ASP A 301 10.72 27.18 4.89
CA ASP A 301 9.62 26.89 5.85
C ASP A 301 8.57 25.89 5.33
N ARG A 302 8.83 25.20 4.20
CA ARG A 302 7.92 24.21 3.62
C ARG A 302 8.68 22.98 3.14
N SER A 303 8.16 21.80 3.46
CA SER A 303 8.63 20.53 2.90
C SER A 303 8.62 20.60 1.37
N SER A 304 9.77 20.48 0.75
CA SER A 304 9.90 20.36 -0.70
C SER A 304 10.47 19.00 -1.05
N PHE A 305 9.97 18.42 -2.15
CA PHE A 305 10.43 17.13 -2.64
C PHE A 305 11.07 17.30 -4.01
N GLN A 306 12.12 16.54 -4.27
CA GLN A 306 12.79 16.51 -5.54
C GLN A 306 12.77 15.11 -6.14
N LEU A 307 12.83 15.07 -7.48
CA LEU A 307 12.97 13.82 -8.19
C LEU A 307 14.39 13.27 -7.98
N LEU A 308 14.46 12.07 -7.40
CA LEU A 308 15.72 11.34 -7.23
C LEU A 308 16.09 10.55 -8.48
N TYR A 309 15.12 9.83 -9.08
CA TYR A 309 15.35 8.95 -10.21
C TYR A 309 14.11 8.73 -11.07
N LYS A 310 14.35 8.54 -12.37
CA LYS A 310 13.34 8.18 -13.38
C LYS A 310 13.68 6.83 -13.98
N LYS A 311 12.79 5.85 -13.85
CA LYS A 311 12.85 4.58 -14.58
C LYS A 311 11.77 4.56 -15.64
N GLU A 312 12.15 4.94 -16.86
CA GLU A 312 11.30 4.82 -18.04
C GLU A 312 11.19 3.33 -18.44
N LYS A 313 10.04 2.91 -18.94
CA LYS A 313 9.81 1.54 -19.38
C LYS A 313 10.24 0.51 -18.33
N ALA A 314 9.85 0.78 -17.08
CA ALA A 314 10.06 -0.16 -15.98
C ALA A 314 9.37 -1.49 -16.25
N HIS A 315 8.24 -1.45 -16.95
CA HIS A 315 7.49 -2.60 -17.46
C HIS A 315 7.10 -2.37 -18.94
N ASN A 316 6.49 -3.36 -19.56
CA ASN A 316 5.99 -3.27 -20.93
C ASN A 316 4.56 -2.72 -21.01
N MET A 317 3.90 -2.58 -19.87
CA MET A 317 2.53 -2.09 -19.68
C MET A 317 2.45 -1.34 -18.34
N ASP A 318 1.26 -0.87 -17.98
CA ASP A 318 0.95 -0.11 -16.78
C ASP A 318 1.58 -0.71 -15.52
N VAL A 319 2.16 0.14 -14.66
CA VAL A 319 2.70 -0.25 -13.35
C VAL A 319 1.61 -0.08 -12.28
N ASN A 320 1.03 -1.19 -11.84
CA ASN A 320 -0.11 -1.21 -10.94
C ASN A 320 0.25 -1.08 -9.46
N SER A 321 1.44 -1.55 -9.08
CA SER A 321 1.89 -1.55 -7.69
C SER A 321 3.39 -1.36 -7.59
N VAL A 322 3.82 -0.57 -6.64
CA VAL A 322 5.21 -0.41 -6.23
C VAL A 322 5.30 -0.52 -4.71
N GLN A 323 6.25 -1.32 -4.20
CA GLN A 323 6.39 -1.57 -2.77
C GLN A 323 7.87 -1.71 -2.39
N TRP A 324 8.34 -0.87 -1.47
CA TRP A 324 9.66 -1.02 -0.87
C TRP A 324 9.69 -2.20 0.12
N SER A 325 10.79 -2.95 0.12
CA SER A 325 11.01 -4.02 1.11
C SER A 325 11.08 -3.47 2.53
N PRO A 326 10.67 -4.26 3.54
CA PRO A 326 10.68 -3.83 4.95
C PRO A 326 12.09 -3.69 5.54
N GLY A 327 13.11 -4.36 4.97
CA GLY A 327 14.48 -4.35 5.45
C GLY A 327 15.23 -3.06 5.14
N GLU A 328 16.10 -2.63 6.04
CA GLU A 328 16.92 -1.43 5.88
C GLU A 328 18.24 -1.69 5.13
N GLU A 329 18.75 -2.93 5.18
CA GLU A 329 20.06 -3.30 4.62
C GLU A 329 20.08 -3.28 3.09
N LYS A 330 19.00 -3.72 2.45
CA LYS A 330 18.85 -3.71 0.99
C LYS A 330 17.65 -2.87 0.61
N ARG A 331 17.88 -1.87 -0.21
CA ARG A 331 16.83 -0.98 -0.74
C ARG A 331 16.19 -1.63 -1.96
N LEU A 332 15.40 -2.68 -1.72
CA LEU A 332 14.70 -3.37 -2.79
C LEU A 332 13.31 -2.77 -2.99
N LEU A 333 12.98 -2.51 -4.25
CA LEU A 333 11.66 -2.13 -4.69
C LEU A 333 11.07 -3.27 -5.51
N ALA A 334 9.87 -3.72 -5.19
CA ALA A 334 9.09 -4.61 -6.04
C ALA A 334 8.08 -3.79 -6.85
N SER A 335 7.91 -4.11 -8.13
CA SER A 335 6.87 -3.52 -8.98
C SER A 335 6.07 -4.62 -9.70
N ALA A 336 4.76 -4.40 -9.85
CA ALA A 336 3.84 -5.29 -10.53
C ALA A 336 3.12 -4.58 -11.67
N SER A 337 2.79 -5.31 -12.73
CA SER A 337 2.30 -4.72 -13.96
C SER A 337 1.17 -5.51 -14.63
N ASP A 338 0.48 -4.82 -15.53
CA ASP A 338 -0.46 -5.39 -16.50
C ASP A 338 0.21 -6.38 -17.46
N ASP A 339 1.54 -6.34 -17.59
CA ASP A 339 2.31 -7.29 -18.41
C ASP A 339 2.41 -8.70 -17.77
N GLY A 340 1.76 -8.93 -16.62
CA GLY A 340 1.74 -10.20 -15.89
C GLY A 340 3.03 -10.52 -15.13
N THR A 341 3.99 -9.59 -15.10
CA THR A 341 5.28 -9.79 -14.44
C THR A 341 5.43 -8.93 -13.19
N ILE A 342 6.34 -9.40 -12.32
CA ILE A 342 6.84 -8.65 -11.18
C ILE A 342 8.33 -8.42 -11.42
N ARG A 343 8.82 -7.23 -11.11
CA ARG A 343 10.25 -6.93 -11.16
C ARG A 343 10.74 -6.49 -9.81
N ILE A 344 11.96 -6.93 -9.49
CA ILE A 344 12.68 -6.55 -8.28
C ILE A 344 13.84 -5.66 -8.69
N TRP A 345 13.90 -4.51 -8.06
CA TRP A 345 14.89 -3.46 -8.31
C TRP A 345 15.72 -3.23 -7.07
N GLU A 346 16.98 -2.96 -7.23
CA GLU A 346 17.87 -2.46 -6.18
C GLU A 346 18.25 -1.01 -6.47
N LEU A 347 18.09 -0.14 -5.49
CA LEU A 347 18.55 1.24 -5.60
C LEU A 347 20.03 1.30 -5.23
N VAL A 348 20.87 1.55 -6.23
CA VAL A 348 22.32 1.57 -6.08
C VAL A 348 22.90 2.94 -6.43
N PRO A 349 23.97 3.40 -5.74
CA PRO A 349 24.69 4.60 -6.14
C PRO A 349 25.42 4.36 -7.46
N ILE A 350 25.42 5.38 -8.32
CA ILE A 350 26.23 5.38 -9.55
C ILE A 350 27.61 5.94 -9.17
N SER A 351 28.66 5.14 -9.38
CA SER A 351 30.06 5.52 -9.16
C SER A 351 30.55 6.57 -10.16
#